data_12aa0662dc791ec808f1cf87fd10f78c
#
_entry.id   12aa0662dc791ec808f1cf87fd10f78c
#
_cell.length_a   1.000
_cell.length_b   1.000
_cell.length_c   1.000
_cell.angle_alpha   90.00
_cell.angle_beta   90.00
_cell.angle_gamma   90.00
#
_symmetry.space_group_name_H-M   'P 1'
#
loop_
_entity.id
_entity.type
_entity.pdbx_description
1 polymer ?
#
loop_
_entity_poly.entity_id
_entity_poly.type
_entity_poly.pdbx_seq_one_letter_code
_entity_poly.pdbx_strand_id
1 'polypeptide(L)'
;MKNILSIVLLFVFSSAFSQDRQMPPQRVRESFQREYPQVEPSRWHRNNDGWSADFEDRAHDNGEVTANFDIRGRHLDTHIYYDNGDVPAPIVQNLHQRYQGSDGYEVTRIDRPDHHHYYQARFRSHNKQRTIYMDDRGREQQFHDRHY
;
A
#
# COMPACT_ATOMS: atom_id res chain seq x y z
N MET A 1 -23.18 48.81 48.46
CA MET A 1 -22.94 47.39 48.28
C MET A 1 -23.13 47.08 46.79
N LYS A 2 -22.03 47.04 46.01
CA LYS A 2 -22.05 46.84 44.57
C LYS A 2 -21.36 45.49 44.29
N ASN A 3 -22.15 44.48 43.93
CA ASN A 3 -21.62 43.17 43.56
C ASN A 3 -21.16 43.25 42.10
N ILE A 4 -19.86 43.16 41.89
CA ILE A 4 -19.26 43.06 40.59
C ILE A 4 -19.15 41.56 40.25
N LEU A 5 -20.01 41.09 39.35
CA LEU A 5 -20.01 39.73 38.85
C LEU A 5 -18.98 39.65 37.70
N SER A 6 -17.78 39.11 38.01
CA SER A 6 -16.75 38.88 36.99
C SER A 6 -17.11 37.66 36.18
N ILE A 7 -17.49 37.86 34.91
CA ILE A 7 -17.68 36.78 33.92
C ILE A 7 -16.29 36.45 33.38
N VAL A 8 -15.76 35.30 33.74
CA VAL A 8 -14.55 34.76 33.15
C VAL A 8 -14.97 34.01 31.88
N LEU A 9 -14.69 34.63 30.71
CA LEU A 9 -14.93 34.04 29.39
C LEU A 9 -13.78 33.07 29.11
N LEU A 10 -14.03 31.75 29.27
CA LEU A 10 -13.11 30.68 28.87
C LEU A 10 -13.11 30.55 27.35
N PHE A 11 -12.10 31.11 26.70
CA PHE A 11 -11.80 30.81 25.30
C PHE A 11 -11.23 29.39 25.20
N VAL A 12 -12.06 28.43 24.83
CA VAL A 12 -11.61 27.10 24.42
C VAL A 12 -11.02 27.23 23.02
N PHE A 13 -9.70 27.30 22.94
CA PHE A 13 -8.98 27.14 21.67
C PHE A 13 -9.12 25.69 21.22
N SER A 14 -10.10 25.43 20.38
CA SER A 14 -10.16 24.19 19.61
C SER A 14 -9.03 24.24 18.59
N SER A 15 -7.88 23.65 18.94
CA SER A 15 -6.82 23.38 18.00
C SER A 15 -7.37 22.35 17.01
N ALA A 16 -7.91 22.84 15.89
CA ALA A 16 -8.16 22.00 14.74
C ALA A 16 -6.81 21.45 14.29
N PHE A 17 -6.52 20.19 14.63
CA PHE A 17 -5.46 19.44 13.99
C PHE A 17 -5.85 19.32 12.52
N SER A 18 -5.43 20.29 11.73
CA SER A 18 -5.38 20.15 10.28
C SER A 18 -4.44 18.99 10.01
N GLN A 19 -4.96 17.80 9.74
CA GLN A 19 -4.19 16.75 9.14
C GLN A 19 -3.73 17.30 7.80
N ASP A 20 -2.47 17.66 7.75
CA ASP A 20 -1.80 18.16 6.57
C ASP A 20 -1.83 17.02 5.54
N ARG A 21 -2.89 16.99 4.72
CA ARG A 21 -2.98 16.08 3.58
C ARG A 21 -1.97 16.60 2.58
N GLN A 22 -0.74 16.15 2.74
CA GLN A 22 0.31 16.46 1.78
C GLN A 22 -0.15 15.94 0.41
N MET A 23 -0.48 16.88 -0.47
CA MET A 23 -0.84 16.55 -1.84
C MET A 23 0.44 16.34 -2.65
N PRO A 24 0.49 15.31 -3.49
CA PRO A 24 1.65 15.08 -4.34
C PRO A 24 1.80 16.20 -5.37
N PRO A 25 3.01 16.42 -5.90
CA PRO A 25 3.26 17.33 -7.01
C PRO A 25 2.34 17.03 -8.21
N GLN A 26 2.00 18.05 -8.98
CA GLN A 26 1.09 17.93 -10.13
C GLN A 26 1.53 16.80 -11.09
N ARG A 27 2.81 16.71 -11.39
CA ARG A 27 3.37 15.65 -12.27
C ARG A 27 3.11 14.23 -11.77
N VAL A 28 3.08 14.00 -10.45
CA VAL A 28 2.76 12.69 -9.88
C VAL A 28 1.27 12.40 -10.05
N ARG A 29 0.40 13.40 -9.78
CA ARG A 29 -1.05 13.26 -9.99
C ARG A 29 -1.41 13.01 -11.45
N GLU A 30 -0.78 13.73 -12.38
CA GLU A 30 -0.97 13.54 -13.82
C GLU A 30 -0.52 12.16 -14.27
N SER A 31 0.58 11.63 -13.71
CA SER A 31 1.02 10.28 -13.99
C SER A 31 0.03 9.24 -13.49
N PHE A 32 -0.43 9.40 -12.25
CA PHE A 32 -1.48 8.53 -11.70
C PHE A 32 -2.74 8.54 -12.59
N GLN A 33 -3.25 9.74 -12.94
CA GLN A 33 -4.46 9.86 -13.75
C GLN A 33 -4.31 9.28 -15.15
N ARG A 34 -3.11 9.25 -15.71
CA ARG A 34 -2.81 8.62 -17.00
C ARG A 34 -2.79 7.10 -16.93
N GLU A 35 -2.26 6.54 -15.84
CA GLU A 35 -2.21 5.09 -15.59
C GLU A 35 -3.58 4.54 -15.16
N TYR A 36 -4.30 5.31 -14.35
CA TYR A 36 -5.58 4.94 -13.75
C TYR A 36 -6.67 5.99 -14.03
N PRO A 37 -7.13 6.15 -15.28
CA PRO A 37 -7.96 7.28 -15.69
C PRO A 37 -9.36 7.31 -15.07
N GLN A 38 -9.86 6.18 -14.57
CA GLN A 38 -11.22 6.07 -13.99
C GLN A 38 -11.20 5.89 -12.48
N VAL A 39 -10.05 6.07 -11.85
CA VAL A 39 -9.85 5.82 -10.43
C VAL A 39 -9.44 7.11 -9.73
N GLU A 40 -9.99 7.34 -8.55
CA GLU A 40 -9.53 8.39 -7.66
C GLU A 40 -8.87 7.77 -6.43
N PRO A 41 -7.69 8.25 -6.02
CA PRO A 41 -7.04 7.75 -4.82
C PRO A 41 -7.86 8.07 -3.58
N SER A 42 -8.06 7.10 -2.72
CA SER A 42 -8.65 7.29 -1.39
C SER A 42 -7.69 8.05 -0.48
N ARG A 43 -6.39 7.85 -0.70
CA ARG A 43 -5.31 8.48 0.07
C ARG A 43 -4.07 8.67 -0.77
N TRP A 44 -3.36 9.78 -0.49
CA TRP A 44 -1.97 9.98 -0.90
C TRP A 44 -1.08 10.01 0.33
N HIS A 45 0.09 9.40 0.24
CA HIS A 45 1.11 9.53 1.27
C HIS A 45 2.50 9.62 0.66
N ARG A 46 3.39 10.33 1.34
CA ARG A 46 4.78 10.45 0.95
C ARG A 46 5.56 9.29 1.56
N ASN A 47 6.40 8.66 0.75
CA ASN A 47 7.38 7.67 1.18
C ASN A 47 8.82 8.17 0.94
N ASN A 48 9.83 7.34 1.23
CA ASN A 48 11.23 7.72 1.08
C ASN A 48 11.62 8.01 -0.37
N ASP A 49 11.02 7.30 -1.32
CA ASP A 49 11.39 7.33 -2.74
C ASP A 49 10.50 8.25 -3.56
N GLY A 50 9.36 8.67 -3.00
CA GLY A 50 8.41 9.51 -3.72
C GLY A 50 7.03 9.58 -3.10
N TRP A 51 6.03 9.09 -3.82
CA TRP A 51 4.62 9.17 -3.45
C TRP A 51 3.89 7.87 -3.73
N SER A 52 2.98 7.52 -2.85
CA SER A 52 2.07 6.39 -2.99
C SER A 52 0.64 6.85 -3.04
N ALA A 53 -0.14 6.23 -3.91
CA ALA A 53 -1.59 6.41 -4.05
C ALA A 53 -2.29 5.11 -3.65
N ASP A 54 -3.13 5.15 -2.62
CA ASP A 54 -3.99 4.03 -2.24
C ASP A 54 -5.35 4.19 -2.91
N PHE A 55 -5.88 3.13 -3.47
CA PHE A 55 -7.19 3.10 -4.12
C PHE A 55 -7.75 1.67 -4.15
N GLU A 56 -9.03 1.55 -4.46
CA GLU A 56 -9.68 0.27 -4.74
C GLU A 56 -9.80 0.07 -6.25
N ASP A 57 -9.40 -1.08 -6.74
CA ASP A 57 -9.56 -1.44 -8.15
C ASP A 57 -10.55 -2.58 -8.30
N ARG A 58 -11.68 -2.29 -8.97
CA ARG A 58 -12.73 -3.29 -9.26
C ARG A 58 -12.28 -4.39 -10.21
N ALA A 59 -11.25 -4.14 -11.01
CA ALA A 59 -10.67 -5.15 -11.89
C ALA A 59 -9.92 -6.25 -11.13
N HIS A 60 -9.59 -6.01 -9.86
CA HIS A 60 -8.91 -6.92 -8.96
C HIS A 60 -9.79 -7.27 -7.74
N ASP A 61 -11.05 -7.60 -7.98
CA ASP A 61 -12.04 -8.05 -6.97
C ASP A 61 -12.21 -7.10 -5.78
N ASN A 62 -12.13 -5.78 -6.03
CA ASN A 62 -12.13 -4.70 -5.03
C ASN A 62 -10.97 -4.78 -4.02
N GLY A 63 -9.85 -5.37 -4.42
CA GLY A 63 -8.63 -5.40 -3.61
C GLY A 63 -8.08 -4.00 -3.35
N GLU A 64 -7.46 -3.82 -2.20
CA GLU A 64 -6.67 -2.63 -1.90
C GLU A 64 -5.45 -2.60 -2.81
N VAL A 65 -5.23 -1.46 -3.47
CA VAL A 65 -4.12 -1.25 -4.40
C VAL A 65 -3.31 -0.03 -3.98
N THR A 66 -2.00 -0.14 -4.04
CA THR A 66 -1.09 0.99 -3.84
C THR A 66 -0.19 1.16 -5.06
N ALA A 67 -0.30 2.28 -5.77
CA ALA A 67 0.61 2.64 -6.85
C ALA A 67 1.71 3.58 -6.36
N ASN A 68 2.97 3.24 -6.65
CA ASN A 68 4.15 3.97 -6.22
C ASN A 68 4.77 4.77 -7.36
N PHE A 69 5.13 6.02 -7.08
CA PHE A 69 5.73 6.96 -8.02
C PHE A 69 6.96 7.62 -7.41
N ASP A 70 7.98 7.85 -8.21
CA ASP A 70 9.11 8.67 -7.77
C ASP A 70 8.71 10.16 -7.71
N ILE A 71 9.60 11.00 -7.17
CA ILE A 71 9.39 12.44 -7.06
C ILE A 71 9.22 13.15 -8.41
N ARG A 72 9.59 12.51 -9.52
CA ARG A 72 9.46 13.02 -10.89
C ARG A 72 8.15 12.58 -11.55
N GLY A 73 7.37 11.72 -10.88
CA GLY A 73 6.13 11.16 -11.40
C GLY A 73 6.34 9.92 -12.26
N ARG A 74 7.51 9.29 -12.24
CA ARG A 74 7.71 7.99 -12.89
C ARG A 74 7.05 6.91 -12.04
N HIS A 75 6.19 6.11 -12.64
CA HIS A 75 5.62 4.92 -12.00
C HIS A 75 6.73 3.91 -11.67
N LEU A 76 6.78 3.43 -10.45
CA LEU A 76 7.79 2.49 -9.96
C LEU A 76 7.24 1.07 -9.93
N ASP A 77 6.11 0.89 -9.28
CA ASP A 77 5.39 -0.39 -9.17
C ASP A 77 3.97 -0.18 -8.67
N THR A 78 3.17 -1.24 -8.73
CA THR A 78 1.82 -1.30 -8.15
C THR A 78 1.72 -2.54 -7.28
N HIS A 79 1.29 -2.35 -6.04
CA HIS A 79 1.05 -3.41 -5.07
C HIS A 79 -0.44 -3.70 -5.01
N ILE A 80 -0.84 -4.95 -5.26
CA ILE A 80 -2.21 -5.44 -5.17
C ILE A 80 -2.26 -6.40 -4.00
N TYR A 81 -3.03 -6.05 -2.96
CA TYR A 81 -3.15 -6.85 -1.75
C TYR A 81 -4.30 -7.83 -1.89
N TYR A 82 -4.02 -9.09 -1.62
CA TYR A 82 -5.04 -10.14 -1.68
C TYR A 82 -5.61 -10.42 -0.30
N ASP A 83 -6.93 -10.43 -0.23
CA ASP A 83 -7.61 -11.03 0.91
C ASP A 83 -7.51 -12.55 0.86
N ASN A 84 -7.70 -13.21 2.00
CA ASN A 84 -7.40 -14.64 2.21
C ASN A 84 -8.07 -15.64 1.22
N GLY A 85 -9.00 -15.21 0.37
CA GLY A 85 -9.74 -16.06 -0.58
C GLY A 85 -9.28 -15.96 -2.04
N ASP A 86 -8.61 -14.86 -2.40
CA ASP A 86 -8.40 -14.50 -3.82
C ASP A 86 -6.95 -14.73 -4.30
N VAL A 87 -6.11 -15.27 -3.43
CA VAL A 87 -4.71 -15.60 -3.76
C VAL A 87 -4.68 -16.71 -4.82
N PRO A 88 -3.95 -16.56 -5.93
CA PRO A 88 -3.87 -17.59 -6.96
C PRO A 88 -3.46 -18.96 -6.43
N ALA A 89 -4.16 -20.00 -6.86
CA ALA A 89 -3.99 -21.36 -6.36
C ALA A 89 -2.54 -21.90 -6.36
N PRO A 90 -1.69 -21.63 -7.38
CA PRO A 90 -0.29 -22.09 -7.35
C PRO A 90 0.51 -21.49 -6.19
N ILE A 91 0.21 -20.23 -5.82
CA ILE A 91 0.86 -19.53 -4.71
C ILE A 91 0.46 -20.19 -3.39
N VAL A 92 -0.86 -20.36 -3.17
CA VAL A 92 -1.41 -21.03 -1.98
C VAL A 92 -0.84 -22.46 -1.82
N GLN A 93 -0.79 -23.22 -2.91
CA GLN A 93 -0.26 -24.58 -2.89
C GLN A 93 1.21 -24.63 -2.47
N ASN A 94 2.06 -23.74 -3.00
CA ASN A 94 3.46 -23.68 -2.60
C ASN A 94 3.60 -23.34 -1.11
N LEU A 95 2.87 -22.31 -0.64
CA LEU A 95 2.91 -21.90 0.75
C LEU A 95 2.52 -23.04 1.69
N HIS A 96 1.43 -23.75 1.40
CA HIS A 96 0.98 -24.88 2.21
C HIS A 96 1.92 -26.08 2.18
N GLN A 97 2.55 -26.37 1.04
CA GLN A 97 3.46 -27.51 0.91
C GLN A 97 4.80 -27.28 1.60
N ARG A 98 5.38 -26.08 1.43
CA ARG A 98 6.74 -25.80 1.90
C ARG A 98 6.82 -25.20 3.30
N TYR A 99 5.77 -24.52 3.72
CA TYR A 99 5.73 -23.77 4.97
C TYR A 99 4.60 -24.22 5.88
N GLN A 100 4.45 -25.53 6.02
CA GLN A 100 3.47 -26.16 6.93
C GLN A 100 3.65 -25.63 8.36
N GLY A 101 2.54 -25.31 9.03
CA GLY A 101 2.57 -24.77 10.39
C GLY A 101 2.97 -23.31 10.49
N SER A 102 3.00 -22.57 9.37
CA SER A 102 3.09 -21.12 9.38
C SER A 102 1.71 -20.49 9.47
N ASP A 103 1.61 -19.41 10.25
CA ASP A 103 0.38 -18.66 10.45
C ASP A 103 0.38 -17.38 9.63
N GLY A 104 -0.80 -17.02 9.09
CA GLY A 104 -1.10 -15.71 8.54
C GLY A 104 -0.23 -15.35 7.34
N TYR A 105 -0.60 -15.83 6.15
CA TYR A 105 0.03 -15.39 4.91
C TYR A 105 -0.59 -14.07 4.45
N GLU A 106 0.24 -13.05 4.29
CA GLU A 106 -0.10 -11.83 3.57
C GLU A 106 0.52 -11.95 2.17
N VAL A 107 -0.30 -12.00 1.15
CA VAL A 107 0.18 -12.10 -0.23
C VAL A 107 -0.09 -10.80 -0.95
N THR A 108 0.95 -10.28 -1.61
CA THR A 108 0.87 -9.07 -2.42
C THR A 108 1.41 -9.39 -3.82
N ARG A 109 0.66 -9.09 -4.85
CA ARG A 109 1.18 -9.07 -6.22
C ARG A 109 1.83 -7.72 -6.46
N ILE A 110 3.02 -7.72 -7.04
CA ILE A 110 3.77 -6.51 -7.36
C ILE A 110 3.95 -6.46 -8.88
N ASP A 111 3.26 -5.49 -9.50
CA ASP A 111 3.32 -5.24 -10.94
C ASP A 111 4.34 -4.13 -11.22
N ARG A 112 5.21 -4.35 -12.21
CA ARG A 112 6.21 -3.39 -12.65
C ARG A 112 5.82 -2.74 -13.98
N PRO A 113 6.33 -1.53 -14.29
CA PRO A 113 6.04 -0.83 -15.55
C PRO A 113 6.46 -1.60 -16.80
N ASP A 114 7.39 -2.53 -16.71
CA ASP A 114 7.85 -3.40 -17.79
C ASP A 114 6.94 -4.61 -18.05
N HIS A 115 5.75 -4.62 -17.43
CA HIS A 115 4.75 -5.69 -17.48
C HIS A 115 5.19 -7.01 -16.81
N HIS A 116 6.32 -7.02 -16.13
CA HIS A 116 6.66 -8.14 -15.25
C HIS A 116 5.96 -8.00 -13.91
N HIS A 117 5.50 -9.12 -13.36
CA HIS A 117 4.95 -9.16 -12.02
C HIS A 117 5.45 -10.37 -11.25
N TYR A 118 5.34 -10.28 -9.95
CA TYR A 118 5.69 -11.36 -9.02
C TYR A 118 4.84 -11.24 -7.76
N TYR A 119 4.82 -12.31 -6.99
CA TYR A 119 4.11 -12.37 -5.71
C TYR A 119 5.09 -12.30 -4.56
N GLN A 120 4.82 -11.45 -3.60
CA GLN A 120 5.50 -11.40 -2.32
C GLN A 120 4.58 -12.05 -1.28
N ALA A 121 5.07 -13.04 -0.55
CA ALA A 121 4.35 -13.61 0.58
C ALA A 121 5.11 -13.32 1.87
N ARG A 122 4.44 -12.70 2.83
CA ARG A 122 4.93 -12.45 4.19
C ARG A 122 4.17 -13.34 5.16
N PHE A 123 4.87 -14.02 6.04
CA PHE A 123 4.29 -14.92 7.02
C PHE A 123 5.21 -15.13 8.22
N ARG A 124 4.68 -15.71 9.29
CA ARG A 124 5.47 -16.09 10.47
C ARG A 124 5.72 -17.59 10.47
N SER A 125 6.97 -17.98 10.58
CA SER A 125 7.38 -19.37 10.71
C SER A 125 8.43 -19.49 11.81
N HIS A 126 8.21 -20.41 12.78
CA HIS A 126 9.09 -20.61 13.94
C HIS A 126 9.40 -19.30 14.68
N ASN A 127 8.40 -18.48 14.95
CA ASN A 127 8.51 -17.15 15.58
C ASN A 127 9.37 -16.13 14.82
N LYS A 128 9.70 -16.37 13.56
CA LYS A 128 10.43 -15.43 12.70
C LYS A 128 9.54 -15.00 11.55
N GLN A 129 9.52 -13.70 11.28
CA GLN A 129 8.90 -13.18 10.07
C GLN A 129 9.76 -13.57 8.87
N ARG A 130 9.10 -14.08 7.83
CA ARG A 130 9.71 -14.44 6.55
C ARG A 130 9.03 -13.70 5.43
N THR A 131 9.82 -13.37 4.42
CA THR A 131 9.35 -12.85 3.14
C THR A 131 9.96 -13.71 2.04
N ILE A 132 9.11 -14.19 1.15
CA ILE A 132 9.53 -14.92 -0.04
C ILE A 132 8.88 -14.29 -1.27
N TYR A 133 9.49 -14.53 -2.42
CA TYR A 133 9.01 -14.05 -3.70
C TYR A 133 8.75 -15.23 -4.62
N MET A 134 7.67 -15.16 -5.42
CA MET A 134 7.24 -16.26 -6.28
C MET A 134 6.82 -15.73 -7.65
N ASP A 135 6.95 -16.58 -8.66
CA ASP A 135 6.36 -16.36 -9.99
C ASP A 135 4.88 -16.83 -10.03
N ASP A 136 4.18 -16.65 -11.15
CA ASP A 136 2.79 -17.07 -11.37
C ASP A 136 2.53 -18.55 -11.13
N ARG A 137 3.56 -19.36 -11.20
CA ARG A 137 3.49 -20.80 -10.98
C ARG A 137 3.76 -21.19 -9.53
N GLY A 138 3.91 -20.20 -8.65
CA GLY A 138 4.25 -20.42 -7.26
C GLY A 138 5.68 -20.87 -7.02
N ARG A 139 6.59 -20.75 -7.99
CA ARG A 139 8.00 -21.12 -7.81
C ARG A 139 8.74 -19.96 -7.16
N GLU A 140 9.44 -20.26 -6.07
CA GLU A 140 10.23 -19.26 -5.37
C GLU A 140 11.37 -18.74 -6.27
N GLN A 141 11.56 -17.42 -6.18
CA GLN A 141 12.61 -16.70 -6.87
C GLN A 141 13.47 -15.93 -5.87
N GLN A 142 14.76 -15.88 -6.12
CA GLN A 142 15.64 -14.98 -5.39
C GLN A 142 15.65 -13.64 -6.11
N PHE A 143 14.93 -12.67 -5.56
CA PHE A 143 15.08 -11.29 -5.99
C PHE A 143 16.25 -10.66 -5.27
N HIS A 144 17.26 -10.28 -6.03
CA HIS A 144 18.23 -9.32 -5.55
C HIS A 144 17.58 -7.95 -5.73
N ASP A 145 17.18 -7.32 -4.63
CA ASP A 145 16.77 -5.92 -4.66
C ASP A 145 17.91 -5.10 -5.26
N ARG A 146 17.81 -4.84 -6.57
CA ARG A 146 18.62 -3.79 -7.17
C ARG A 146 17.91 -2.50 -6.88
N HIS A 147 18.30 -1.84 -5.80
CA HIS A 147 18.00 -0.43 -5.62
C HIS A 147 18.58 0.33 -6.83
N TYR A 148 17.70 0.89 -7.63
CA TYR A 148 18.06 1.82 -8.70
C TYR A 148 18.02 3.26 -8.17
#